data_4ba201f3494a5850dfd27467dbf6d1b6
#
_entry.id   4ba201f3494a5850dfd27467dbf6d1b6
#
_cell.length_a   1.000
_cell.length_b   1.000
_cell.length_c   1.000
_cell.angle_alpha   90.00
_cell.angle_beta   90.00
_cell.angle_gamma   90.00
#
_symmetry.space_group_name_H-M   'P 1'
#
loop_
_entity.id
_entity.type
_entity.pdbx_description
1 polymer ?
#
loop_
_entity_poly.entity_id
_entity_poly.type
_entity_poly.pdbx_seq_one_letter_code
_entity_poly.pdbx_strand_id
1 'polypeptide(L)'
;MTTVAEKYLQIAKLAKDPANAEVVIDGILTFFGLDYFDLDLGVEYLYTTKVIDYKFRSVLHKAEDMDAIMAWFKEKAGVTDEEIAAAEAKEKEYVAGCLMLAKQYLGMGHCISGKTYLELAAAKGSEEAIAQLKDMEYAQDMYDLGEHYLAMGHCICSKTYFELAAAKGCPKAAAKLKDMEYAEDMYKLGEHYLGMGHCICGKTYFELAAAKGCSKAAAKLKDIEYAEDMYKLGEQ
;
A
#
# COMPACT_ATOMS: atom_id res chain seq x y z
N MET A 1 16.24 -11.06 20.89
CA MET A 1 16.01 -12.51 20.76
C MET A 1 14.52 -12.76 20.90
N THR A 2 13.94 -13.50 19.98
CA THR A 2 12.51 -13.87 20.03
C THR A 2 12.29 -14.87 21.17
N THR A 3 11.33 -14.62 22.05
CA THR A 3 11.02 -15.54 23.16
C THR A 3 10.33 -16.80 22.67
N VAL A 4 10.31 -17.87 23.50
CA VAL A 4 9.59 -19.10 23.20
C VAL A 4 8.11 -18.83 22.99
N ALA A 5 7.50 -17.97 23.82
CA ALA A 5 6.10 -17.55 23.69
C ALA A 5 5.83 -16.78 22.39
N GLU A 6 6.75 -15.90 21.96
CA GLU A 6 6.62 -15.19 20.68
C GLU A 6 6.68 -16.15 19.48
N LYS A 7 7.56 -17.17 19.51
CA LYS A 7 7.61 -18.21 18.48
C LYS A 7 6.34 -19.06 18.46
N TYR A 8 5.88 -19.50 19.64
CA TYR A 8 4.61 -20.20 19.76
C TYR A 8 3.45 -19.41 19.17
N LEU A 9 3.36 -18.12 19.51
CA LEU A 9 2.30 -17.26 19.02
C LEU A 9 2.30 -17.11 17.48
N GLN A 10 3.47 -17.04 16.87
CA GLN A 10 3.60 -16.99 15.40
C GLN A 10 3.02 -18.25 14.75
N ILE A 11 3.38 -19.44 15.28
CA ILE A 11 2.88 -20.72 14.77
C ILE A 11 1.36 -20.85 15.04
N ALA A 12 0.89 -20.45 16.22
CA ALA A 12 -0.52 -20.48 16.58
C ALA A 12 -1.40 -19.59 15.70
N LYS A 13 -0.87 -18.49 15.19
CA LYS A 13 -1.59 -17.65 14.22
C LYS A 13 -1.75 -18.33 12.87
N LEU A 14 -0.72 -19.01 12.38
CA LEU A 14 -0.78 -19.78 11.14
C LEU A 14 -1.77 -20.96 11.26
N ALA A 15 -1.84 -21.58 12.43
CA ALA A 15 -2.73 -22.70 12.72
C ALA A 15 -4.23 -22.38 12.65
N LYS A 16 -4.61 -21.08 12.63
CA LYS A 16 -6.01 -20.66 12.45
C LYS A 16 -6.56 -20.90 11.04
N ASP A 17 -5.70 -21.01 10.06
CA ASP A 17 -6.07 -21.31 8.68
C ASP A 17 -5.64 -22.76 8.34
N PRO A 18 -6.59 -23.67 8.07
CA PRO A 18 -6.27 -25.05 7.70
C PRO A 18 -5.35 -25.19 6.47
N ALA A 19 -5.34 -24.20 5.58
CA ALA A 19 -4.45 -24.20 4.43
C ALA A 19 -2.97 -24.10 4.80
N ASN A 20 -2.66 -23.66 6.03
CA ASN A 20 -1.30 -23.53 6.55
C ASN A 20 -0.82 -24.77 7.33
N ALA A 21 -1.54 -25.89 7.31
CA ALA A 21 -1.25 -27.04 8.14
C ALA A 21 0.19 -27.56 8.00
N GLU A 22 0.70 -27.69 6.79
CA GLU A 22 2.10 -28.10 6.53
C GLU A 22 3.09 -27.08 7.08
N VAL A 23 2.83 -25.78 6.89
CA VAL A 23 3.70 -24.69 7.38
C VAL A 23 3.73 -24.66 8.91
N VAL A 24 2.62 -24.98 9.57
CA VAL A 24 2.53 -25.09 11.03
C VAL A 24 3.40 -26.23 11.54
N ILE A 25 3.31 -27.41 10.93
CA ILE A 25 4.10 -28.58 11.32
C ILE A 25 5.58 -28.32 11.06
N ASP A 26 5.94 -27.74 9.92
CA ASP A 26 7.32 -27.35 9.61
C ASP A 26 7.86 -26.34 10.63
N GLY A 27 7.07 -25.36 11.02
CA GLY A 27 7.39 -24.41 12.08
C GLY A 27 7.62 -25.06 13.44
N ILE A 28 6.83 -26.07 13.78
CA ILE A 28 7.01 -26.87 15.00
C ILE A 28 8.29 -27.70 14.92
N LEU A 29 8.56 -28.35 13.80
CA LEU A 29 9.82 -29.12 13.59
C LEU A 29 11.02 -28.19 13.68
N THR A 30 10.98 -27.04 13.06
CA THR A 30 12.03 -26.00 13.16
C THR A 30 12.23 -25.55 14.59
N PHE A 31 11.16 -25.38 15.38
CA PHE A 31 11.28 -25.05 16.80
C PHE A 31 12.08 -26.08 17.59
N PHE A 32 11.94 -27.36 17.26
CA PHE A 32 12.72 -28.46 17.87
C PHE A 32 14.10 -28.68 17.23
N GLY A 33 14.53 -27.82 16.29
CA GLY A 33 15.81 -27.95 15.61
C GLY A 33 15.86 -29.05 14.55
N LEU A 34 14.70 -29.36 13.96
CA LEU A 34 14.52 -30.39 12.92
C LEU A 34 14.28 -29.78 11.54
N ASP A 35 14.77 -28.58 11.31
CA ASP A 35 14.66 -27.79 10.08
C ASP A 35 15.42 -28.38 8.87
N TYR A 36 16.24 -29.41 9.10
CA TYR A 36 16.97 -30.15 8.05
C TYR A 36 16.23 -31.37 7.50
N PHE A 37 15.09 -31.72 8.08
CA PHE A 37 14.30 -32.86 7.67
C PHE A 37 13.10 -32.40 6.84
N ASP A 38 12.71 -33.19 5.85
CA ASP A 38 11.37 -33.06 5.31
C ASP A 38 10.33 -33.39 6.40
N LEU A 39 9.08 -33.03 6.15
CA LEU A 39 8.00 -33.18 7.14
C LEU A 39 7.88 -34.63 7.65
N ASP A 40 7.93 -35.58 6.74
CA ASP A 40 7.78 -37.02 7.07
C ASP A 40 8.94 -37.50 7.93
N LEU A 41 10.17 -37.19 7.56
CA LEU A 41 11.36 -37.59 8.32
C LEU A 41 11.42 -36.87 9.68
N GLY A 42 11.01 -35.63 9.77
CA GLY A 42 10.93 -34.88 11.03
C GLY A 42 9.93 -35.51 12.00
N VAL A 43 8.74 -35.86 11.55
CA VAL A 43 7.72 -36.55 12.35
C VAL A 43 8.18 -37.94 12.76
N GLU A 44 8.84 -38.72 11.87
CA GLU A 44 9.44 -40.02 12.21
C GLU A 44 10.53 -39.87 13.26
N TYR A 45 11.35 -38.84 13.19
CA TYR A 45 12.37 -38.57 14.19
C TYR A 45 11.75 -38.32 15.57
N LEU A 46 10.70 -37.51 15.67
CA LEU A 46 9.97 -37.26 16.92
C LEU A 46 9.36 -38.58 17.48
N TYR A 47 8.88 -39.47 16.63
CA TYR A 47 8.36 -40.76 17.05
C TYR A 47 9.48 -41.71 17.53
N THR A 48 10.55 -41.84 16.77
CA THR A 48 11.67 -42.72 17.13
C THR A 48 12.39 -42.32 18.40
N THR A 49 12.46 -41.00 18.66
CA THR A 49 13.03 -40.43 19.88
C THR A 49 12.05 -40.40 21.06
N LYS A 50 10.84 -40.94 20.90
CA LYS A 50 9.78 -41.07 21.90
C LYS A 50 9.28 -39.71 22.43
N VAL A 51 9.41 -38.64 21.64
CA VAL A 51 8.82 -37.34 21.92
C VAL A 51 7.31 -37.41 21.70
N ILE A 52 6.87 -38.18 20.70
CA ILE A 52 5.46 -38.50 20.40
C ILE A 52 5.21 -39.99 20.40
N ASP A 53 3.97 -40.41 20.63
CA ASP A 53 3.52 -41.81 20.51
C ASP A 53 3.02 -42.10 19.09
N TYR A 54 2.71 -43.40 18.85
CA TYR A 54 2.21 -43.85 17.54
C TYR A 54 0.91 -43.18 17.12
N LYS A 55 0.03 -42.90 18.06
CA LYS A 55 -1.25 -42.28 17.78
C LYS A 55 -1.06 -40.83 17.34
N PHE A 56 -0.22 -40.08 18.05
CA PHE A 56 0.04 -38.68 17.74
C PHE A 56 0.90 -38.49 16.48
N ARG A 57 1.77 -39.46 16.15
CA ARG A 57 2.45 -39.54 14.86
C ARG A 57 1.47 -39.45 13.69
N SER A 58 0.35 -40.22 13.74
CA SER A 58 -0.67 -40.18 12.69
C SER A 58 -1.39 -38.81 12.63
N VAL A 59 -1.61 -38.17 13.77
CA VAL A 59 -2.21 -36.84 13.85
C VAL A 59 -1.33 -35.77 13.19
N LEU A 60 -0.02 -35.79 13.44
CA LEU A 60 0.94 -34.91 12.81
C LEU A 60 1.06 -35.12 11.30
N HIS A 61 1.19 -36.37 10.83
CA HIS A 61 1.28 -36.69 9.40
C HIS A 61 0.06 -36.23 8.60
N LYS A 62 -1.13 -36.35 9.18
CA LYS A 62 -2.36 -35.99 8.48
C LYS A 62 -2.79 -34.54 8.71
N ALA A 63 -2.22 -33.89 9.71
CA ALA A 63 -2.59 -32.54 10.16
C ALA A 63 -4.12 -32.36 10.38
N GLU A 64 -4.81 -33.44 10.78
CA GLU A 64 -6.29 -33.49 10.86
C GLU A 64 -6.86 -32.79 12.09
N ASP A 65 -6.07 -32.68 13.17
CA ASP A 65 -6.50 -32.07 14.44
C ASP A 65 -5.49 -31.00 14.88
N MET A 66 -5.64 -29.82 14.32
CA MET A 66 -4.74 -28.69 14.60
C MET A 66 -4.80 -28.24 16.06
N ASP A 67 -5.97 -28.32 16.69
CA ASP A 67 -6.13 -27.95 18.10
C ASP A 67 -5.35 -28.91 19.01
N ALA A 68 -5.40 -30.22 18.74
CA ALA A 68 -4.60 -31.20 19.46
C ALA A 68 -3.10 -31.01 19.22
N ILE A 69 -2.70 -30.69 18.02
CA ILE A 69 -1.31 -30.38 17.65
C ILE A 69 -0.80 -29.15 18.42
N MET A 70 -1.57 -28.09 18.43
CA MET A 70 -1.19 -26.85 19.13
C MET A 70 -1.19 -27.01 20.64
N ALA A 71 -2.13 -27.78 21.22
CA ALA A 71 -2.15 -28.09 22.65
C ALA A 71 -0.90 -28.90 23.06
N TRP A 72 -0.54 -29.93 22.28
CA TRP A 72 0.68 -30.70 22.47
C TRP A 72 1.94 -29.82 22.33
N PHE A 73 2.00 -28.97 21.30
CA PHE A 73 3.14 -28.08 21.08
C PHE A 73 3.31 -27.10 22.23
N LYS A 74 2.22 -26.53 22.74
CA LYS A 74 2.23 -25.64 23.90
C LYS A 74 2.85 -26.32 25.15
N GLU A 75 2.43 -27.56 25.42
CA GLU A 75 2.94 -28.36 26.54
C GLU A 75 4.45 -28.63 26.37
N LYS A 76 4.89 -29.08 25.19
CA LYS A 76 6.29 -29.41 24.92
C LYS A 76 7.20 -28.19 24.86
N ALA A 77 6.70 -27.05 24.38
CA ALA A 77 7.41 -25.78 24.40
C ALA A 77 7.49 -25.17 25.81
N GLY A 78 6.70 -25.69 26.77
CA GLY A 78 6.67 -25.21 28.16
C GLY A 78 6.13 -23.78 28.29
N VAL A 79 5.21 -23.37 27.41
CA VAL A 79 4.68 -22.01 27.37
C VAL A 79 3.39 -21.90 28.16
N THR A 80 3.34 -20.94 29.08
CA THR A 80 2.16 -20.66 29.90
C THR A 80 1.19 -19.71 29.21
N ASP A 81 -0.09 -19.72 29.64
CA ASP A 81 -1.11 -18.79 29.12
C ASP A 81 -0.76 -17.34 29.44
N GLU A 82 -0.09 -17.09 30.57
CA GLU A 82 0.35 -15.76 30.98
C GLU A 82 1.46 -15.24 30.05
N GLU A 83 2.42 -16.09 29.68
CA GLU A 83 3.48 -15.73 28.71
C GLU A 83 2.93 -15.48 27.30
N ILE A 84 1.92 -16.25 26.88
CA ILE A 84 1.23 -16.04 25.60
C ILE A 84 0.50 -14.69 25.64
N ALA A 85 -0.27 -14.41 26.69
CA ALA A 85 -1.00 -13.15 26.84
C ALA A 85 -0.06 -11.94 26.89
N ALA A 86 1.10 -12.07 27.57
CA ALA A 86 2.12 -11.03 27.59
C ALA A 86 2.74 -10.79 26.19
N ALA A 87 3.00 -11.85 25.43
CA ALA A 87 3.51 -11.75 24.06
C ALA A 87 2.49 -11.10 23.12
N GLU A 88 1.21 -11.46 23.24
CA GLU A 88 0.11 -10.83 22.48
C GLU A 88 -0.06 -9.34 22.82
N ALA A 89 0.02 -8.99 24.09
CA ALA A 89 -0.07 -7.59 24.52
C ALA A 89 1.06 -6.75 23.94
N LYS A 90 2.27 -7.26 23.99
CA LYS A 90 3.48 -6.62 23.43
C LYS A 90 3.37 -6.46 21.89
N GLU A 91 2.83 -7.46 21.20
CA GLU A 91 2.63 -7.39 19.76
C GLU A 91 1.57 -6.36 19.39
N LYS A 92 0.45 -6.31 20.15
CA LYS A 92 -0.59 -5.28 19.97
C LYS A 92 -0.05 -3.87 20.19
N GLU A 93 0.77 -3.68 21.20
CA GLU A 93 1.44 -2.39 21.47
C GLU A 93 2.37 -2.00 20.32
N TYR A 94 3.16 -2.95 19.81
CA TYR A 94 4.03 -2.72 18.65
C TYR A 94 3.23 -2.32 17.41
N VAL A 95 2.13 -3.04 17.09
CA VAL A 95 1.25 -2.73 15.96
C VAL A 95 0.62 -1.34 16.11
N ALA A 96 0.12 -1.00 17.30
CA ALA A 96 -0.44 0.32 17.58
C ALA A 96 0.60 1.43 17.38
N GLY A 97 1.84 1.21 17.83
CA GLY A 97 2.96 2.12 17.60
C GLY A 97 3.27 2.32 16.11
N CYS A 98 3.31 1.24 15.34
CA CYS A 98 3.49 1.30 13.88
C CYS A 98 2.37 2.08 13.20
N LEU A 99 1.10 1.82 13.53
CA LEU A 99 -0.04 2.54 12.95
C LEU A 99 -0.02 4.03 13.29
N MET A 100 0.33 4.38 14.52
CA MET A 100 0.48 5.78 14.92
C MET A 100 1.58 6.49 14.14
N LEU A 101 2.75 5.88 13.98
CA LEU A 101 3.85 6.42 13.19
C LEU A 101 3.49 6.51 11.70
N ALA A 102 2.82 5.49 11.15
CA ALA A 102 2.33 5.52 9.78
C ALA A 102 1.43 6.72 9.54
N LYS A 103 0.44 6.94 10.40
CA LYS A 103 -0.49 8.08 10.34
C LYS A 103 0.25 9.42 10.41
N GLN A 104 1.24 9.53 11.29
CA GLN A 104 2.03 10.75 11.46
C GLN A 104 2.84 11.05 10.19
N TYR A 105 3.57 10.06 9.64
CA TYR A 105 4.38 10.24 8.43
C TYR A 105 3.52 10.53 7.19
N LEU A 106 2.38 9.85 7.03
CA LEU A 106 1.43 10.12 5.94
C LEU A 106 0.85 11.53 6.05
N GLY A 107 0.51 11.99 7.27
CA GLY A 107 0.03 13.36 7.51
C GLY A 107 1.06 14.43 7.18
N MET A 108 2.36 14.14 7.29
CA MET A 108 3.47 15.01 6.87
C MET A 108 3.80 14.89 5.38
N GLY A 109 3.10 14.05 4.61
CA GLY A 109 3.39 13.80 3.20
C GLY A 109 4.56 12.84 2.92
N HIS A 110 5.12 12.20 3.95
CA HIS A 110 6.20 11.21 3.83
C HIS A 110 5.64 9.82 3.52
N CYS A 111 5.10 9.64 2.31
CA CYS A 111 4.38 8.43 1.90
C CYS A 111 5.24 7.16 2.00
N ILE A 112 6.54 7.21 1.68
CA ILE A 112 7.44 6.04 1.74
C ILE A 112 7.58 5.57 3.18
N SER A 113 7.89 6.46 4.12
CA SER A 113 8.02 6.11 5.54
C SER A 113 6.70 5.61 6.12
N GLY A 114 5.58 6.28 5.78
CA GLY A 114 4.25 5.85 6.21
C GLY A 114 3.92 4.43 5.73
N LYS A 115 4.20 4.13 4.46
CA LYS A 115 4.01 2.80 3.86
C LYS A 115 4.84 1.74 4.59
N THR A 116 6.11 2.01 4.89
CA THR A 116 6.99 1.08 5.62
C THR A 116 6.41 0.70 6.98
N TYR A 117 5.89 1.66 7.75
CA TYR A 117 5.26 1.36 9.04
C TYR A 117 3.95 0.58 8.90
N LEU A 118 3.16 0.82 7.83
CA LEU A 118 1.99 0.00 7.52
C LEU A 118 2.39 -1.44 7.17
N GLU A 119 3.44 -1.63 6.38
CA GLU A 119 3.97 -2.96 6.04
C GLU A 119 4.43 -3.73 7.29
N LEU A 120 5.09 -3.06 8.24
CA LEU A 120 5.48 -3.66 9.53
C LEU A 120 4.26 -4.08 10.36
N ALA A 121 3.21 -3.26 10.42
CA ALA A 121 1.96 -3.58 11.11
C ALA A 121 1.19 -4.71 10.40
N ALA A 122 1.13 -4.70 9.06
CA ALA A 122 0.48 -5.73 8.25
C ALA A 122 1.17 -7.09 8.39
N ALA A 123 2.51 -7.12 8.46
CA ALA A 123 3.30 -8.33 8.72
C ALA A 123 2.97 -8.97 10.08
N LYS A 124 2.41 -8.20 11.02
CA LYS A 124 1.88 -8.67 12.31
C LYS A 124 0.39 -9.00 12.27
N GLY A 125 -0.24 -8.98 11.09
CA GLY A 125 -1.63 -9.32 10.88
C GLY A 125 -2.63 -8.20 11.19
N SER A 126 -2.20 -6.93 11.14
CA SER A 126 -3.10 -5.79 11.30
C SER A 126 -3.98 -5.64 10.06
N GLU A 127 -5.27 -5.94 10.18
CA GLU A 127 -6.25 -5.76 9.09
C GLU A 127 -6.37 -4.29 8.67
N GLU A 128 -6.28 -3.36 9.63
CA GLU A 128 -6.29 -1.93 9.36
C GLU A 128 -5.11 -1.52 8.47
N ALA A 129 -3.89 -2.01 8.77
CA ALA A 129 -2.72 -1.73 7.96
C ALA A 129 -2.82 -2.33 6.55
N ILE A 130 -3.34 -3.57 6.45
CA ILE A 130 -3.57 -4.24 5.16
C ILE A 130 -4.57 -3.44 4.31
N ALA A 131 -5.66 -2.96 4.91
CA ALA A 131 -6.66 -2.15 4.22
C ALA A 131 -6.07 -0.81 3.73
N GLN A 132 -5.29 -0.13 4.57
CA GLN A 132 -4.63 1.12 4.20
C GLN A 132 -3.59 0.94 3.09
N LEU A 133 -2.83 -0.16 3.10
CA LEU A 133 -1.89 -0.49 2.01
C LEU A 133 -2.60 -0.70 0.68
N LYS A 134 -3.73 -1.42 0.66
CA LYS A 134 -4.56 -1.59 -0.54
C LYS A 134 -5.12 -0.26 -1.06
N ASP A 135 -5.56 0.62 -0.14
CA ASP A 135 -6.03 1.95 -0.52
C ASP A 135 -4.90 2.81 -1.12
N MET A 136 -3.68 2.70 -0.59
CA MET A 136 -2.52 3.41 -1.15
C MET A 136 -2.11 2.88 -2.53
N GLU A 137 -2.17 1.58 -2.75
CA GLU A 137 -1.91 0.95 -4.05
C GLU A 137 -2.95 1.40 -5.08
N TYR A 138 -4.23 1.32 -4.74
CA TYR A 138 -5.31 1.84 -5.58
C TYR A 138 -5.13 3.34 -5.90
N ALA A 139 -4.76 4.15 -4.90
CA ALA A 139 -4.52 5.59 -5.10
C ALA A 139 -3.37 5.86 -6.06
N GLN A 140 -2.31 5.05 -6.03
CA GLN A 140 -1.19 5.17 -6.97
C GLN A 140 -1.61 4.80 -8.38
N ASP A 141 -2.36 3.71 -8.57
CA ASP A 141 -2.87 3.27 -9.86
C ASP A 141 -3.78 4.34 -10.50
N MET A 142 -4.66 4.95 -9.69
CA MET A 142 -5.52 6.04 -10.15
C MET A 142 -4.71 7.28 -10.52
N TYR A 143 -3.68 7.61 -9.75
CA TYR A 143 -2.78 8.71 -10.09
C TYR A 143 -2.08 8.49 -11.44
N ASP A 144 -1.55 7.30 -11.68
CA ASP A 144 -0.83 6.95 -12.90
C ASP A 144 -1.76 6.99 -14.13
N LEU A 145 -3.01 6.51 -13.97
CA LEU A 145 -4.06 6.68 -14.99
C LEU A 145 -4.37 8.15 -15.26
N GLY A 146 -4.45 8.97 -14.21
CA GLY A 146 -4.65 10.41 -14.34
C GLY A 146 -3.55 11.09 -15.17
N GLU A 147 -2.28 10.78 -14.90
CA GLU A 147 -1.14 11.27 -15.68
C GLU A 147 -1.20 10.81 -17.14
N HIS A 148 -1.56 9.54 -17.38
CA HIS A 148 -1.69 8.99 -18.72
C HIS A 148 -2.76 9.74 -19.54
N TYR A 149 -3.96 9.95 -18.98
CA TYR A 149 -5.02 10.69 -19.65
C TYR A 149 -4.67 12.17 -19.85
N LEU A 150 -3.92 12.77 -18.91
CA LEU A 150 -3.44 14.13 -19.04
C LEU A 150 -2.46 14.27 -20.23
N ALA A 151 -1.55 13.33 -20.38
CA ALA A 151 -0.59 13.30 -21.50
C ALA A 151 -1.29 13.16 -22.86
N MET A 152 -2.43 12.45 -22.91
CA MET A 152 -3.28 12.35 -24.12
C MET A 152 -4.16 13.58 -24.34
N GLY A 153 -4.12 14.60 -23.48
CA GLY A 153 -4.95 15.80 -23.56
C GLY A 153 -6.41 15.63 -23.09
N HIS A 154 -6.73 14.48 -22.48
CA HIS A 154 -8.07 14.18 -21.94
C HIS A 154 -8.23 14.73 -20.51
N CYS A 155 -8.24 16.06 -20.36
CA CYS A 155 -8.24 16.73 -19.06
C CYS A 155 -9.41 16.35 -18.14
N ILE A 156 -10.60 16.09 -18.68
CA ILE A 156 -11.78 15.69 -17.88
C ILE A 156 -11.56 14.32 -17.24
N CYS A 157 -11.13 13.33 -18.03
CA CYS A 157 -10.84 11.98 -17.53
C CYS A 157 -9.70 12.02 -16.51
N SER A 158 -8.62 12.74 -16.82
CA SER A 158 -7.47 12.94 -15.92
C SER A 158 -7.91 13.52 -14.57
N LYS A 159 -8.76 14.55 -14.57
CA LYS A 159 -9.28 15.16 -13.34
C LYS A 159 -10.04 14.14 -12.49
N THR A 160 -10.93 13.35 -13.10
CA THR A 160 -11.68 12.31 -12.39
C THR A 160 -10.76 11.28 -11.72
N TYR A 161 -9.72 10.82 -12.41
CA TYR A 161 -8.76 9.89 -11.83
C TYR A 161 -7.92 10.50 -10.71
N PHE A 162 -7.51 11.76 -10.83
CA PHE A 162 -6.84 12.47 -9.73
C PHE A 162 -7.76 12.68 -8.53
N GLU A 163 -9.07 12.94 -8.74
CA GLU A 163 -10.06 13.03 -7.65
C GLU A 163 -10.20 11.70 -6.91
N LEU A 164 -10.26 10.56 -7.62
CA LEU A 164 -10.28 9.23 -7.01
C LEU A 164 -8.99 8.95 -6.21
N ALA A 165 -7.83 9.27 -6.76
CA ALA A 165 -6.55 9.11 -6.07
C ALA A 165 -6.45 10.01 -4.82
N ALA A 166 -6.88 11.27 -4.92
CA ALA A 166 -6.87 12.21 -3.80
C ALA A 166 -7.83 11.79 -2.68
N ALA A 167 -9.01 11.25 -3.01
CA ALA A 167 -9.97 10.72 -2.04
C ALA A 167 -9.39 9.55 -1.23
N LYS A 168 -8.42 8.81 -1.78
CA LYS A 168 -7.68 7.73 -1.11
C LYS A 168 -6.36 8.22 -0.48
N GLY A 169 -6.17 9.54 -0.38
CA GLY A 169 -5.05 10.16 0.33
C GLY A 169 -3.77 10.32 -0.48
N CYS A 170 -3.81 10.29 -1.82
CA CYS A 170 -2.64 10.58 -2.64
C CYS A 170 -2.32 12.10 -2.66
N PRO A 171 -1.23 12.56 -2.02
CA PRO A 171 -0.92 13.99 -1.96
C PRO A 171 -0.51 14.57 -3.31
N LYS A 172 0.09 13.75 -4.19
CA LYS A 172 0.45 14.15 -5.55
C LYS A 172 -0.79 14.47 -6.39
N ALA A 173 -1.84 13.63 -6.26
CA ALA A 173 -3.11 13.87 -6.95
C ALA A 173 -3.80 15.15 -6.46
N ALA A 174 -3.79 15.40 -5.16
CA ALA A 174 -4.34 16.62 -4.58
C ALA A 174 -3.59 17.89 -5.08
N ALA A 175 -2.25 17.81 -5.22
CA ALA A 175 -1.46 18.89 -5.78
C ALA A 175 -1.77 19.12 -7.27
N LYS A 176 -1.91 18.05 -8.05
CA LYS A 176 -2.29 18.12 -9.48
C LYS A 176 -3.66 18.74 -9.68
N LEU A 177 -4.65 18.39 -8.85
CA LEU A 177 -5.98 19.00 -8.91
C LEU A 177 -5.94 20.50 -8.69
N LYS A 178 -5.14 20.98 -7.73
CA LYS A 178 -4.93 22.41 -7.50
C LYS A 178 -4.28 23.09 -8.70
N ASP A 179 -3.28 22.44 -9.32
CA ASP A 179 -2.64 22.97 -10.54
C ASP A 179 -3.63 23.04 -11.71
N MET A 180 -4.51 22.04 -11.85
CA MET A 180 -5.55 22.02 -12.89
C MET A 180 -6.60 23.10 -12.66
N GLU A 181 -7.02 23.32 -11.42
CA GLU A 181 -7.95 24.40 -11.05
C GLU A 181 -7.36 25.77 -11.35
N TYR A 182 -6.12 26.01 -10.94
CA TYR A 182 -5.37 27.21 -11.27
C TYR A 182 -5.26 27.42 -12.80
N ALA A 183 -4.94 26.37 -13.55
CA ALA A 183 -4.83 26.43 -15.00
C ALA A 183 -6.17 26.79 -15.67
N GLU A 184 -7.28 26.27 -15.17
CA GLU A 184 -8.63 26.60 -15.66
C GLU A 184 -8.99 28.07 -15.40
N ASP A 185 -8.64 28.58 -14.21
CA ASP A 185 -8.87 30.01 -13.87
C ASP A 185 -8.01 30.95 -14.73
N MET A 186 -6.74 30.60 -14.95
CA MET A 186 -5.86 31.34 -15.84
C MET A 186 -6.37 31.33 -17.28
N TYR A 187 -6.90 30.19 -17.76
CA TYR A 187 -7.51 30.09 -19.09
C TYR A 187 -8.70 31.05 -19.21
N LYS A 188 -9.62 31.08 -18.25
CA LYS A 188 -10.78 31.97 -18.23
C LYS A 188 -10.37 33.45 -18.24
N LEU A 189 -9.34 33.81 -17.46
CA LEU A 189 -8.77 35.14 -17.47
C LEU A 189 -8.18 35.49 -18.83
N GLY A 190 -7.48 34.57 -19.49
CA GLY A 190 -6.97 34.73 -20.83
C GLY A 190 -8.05 35.06 -21.86
N GLU A 191 -9.17 34.28 -21.84
CA GLU A 191 -10.33 34.54 -22.70
C GLU A 191 -10.97 35.92 -22.41
N HIS A 192 -11.09 36.29 -21.15
CA HIS A 192 -11.64 37.56 -20.75
C HIS A 192 -10.81 38.75 -21.29
N TYR A 193 -9.49 38.73 -21.08
CA TYR A 193 -8.60 39.79 -21.57
C TYR A 193 -8.53 39.86 -23.09
N LEU A 194 -8.54 38.67 -23.77
CA LEU A 194 -8.59 38.64 -25.21
C LEU A 194 -9.89 39.22 -25.75
N GLY A 195 -11.04 38.95 -25.11
CA GLY A 195 -12.34 39.50 -25.44
C GLY A 195 -12.43 41.03 -25.26
N MET A 196 -11.63 41.59 -24.35
CA MET A 196 -11.50 43.06 -24.18
C MET A 196 -10.49 43.71 -25.17
N GLY A 197 -9.86 42.94 -26.06
CA GLY A 197 -8.84 43.43 -27.00
C GLY A 197 -7.45 43.54 -26.40
N HIS A 198 -7.23 43.09 -25.16
CA HIS A 198 -5.92 43.11 -24.52
C HIS A 198 -5.11 41.86 -24.86
N CYS A 199 -4.70 41.72 -26.11
CA CYS A 199 -4.08 40.51 -26.68
C CYS A 199 -2.81 40.05 -25.90
N ILE A 200 -1.94 40.99 -25.49
CA ILE A 200 -0.73 40.69 -24.74
C ILE A 200 -1.06 40.06 -23.38
N CYS A 201 -2.00 40.65 -22.64
CA CYS A 201 -2.43 40.11 -21.36
C CYS A 201 -3.11 38.72 -21.54
N GLY A 202 -3.97 38.56 -22.53
CA GLY A 202 -4.62 37.30 -22.86
C GLY A 202 -3.61 36.21 -23.15
N LYS A 203 -2.59 36.48 -23.97
CA LYS A 203 -1.48 35.57 -24.29
C LYS A 203 -0.72 35.13 -23.04
N THR A 204 -0.35 36.09 -22.16
CA THR A 204 0.36 35.75 -20.91
C THR A 204 -0.45 34.81 -20.00
N TYR A 205 -1.77 35.04 -19.86
CA TYR A 205 -2.61 34.14 -19.06
C TYR A 205 -2.78 32.76 -19.71
N PHE A 206 -2.83 32.64 -21.04
CA PHE A 206 -2.79 31.36 -21.71
C PHE A 206 -1.46 30.62 -21.54
N GLU A 207 -0.32 31.33 -21.53
CA GLU A 207 1.02 30.78 -21.25
C GLU A 207 1.07 30.19 -19.84
N LEU A 208 0.54 30.92 -18.82
CA LEU A 208 0.45 30.42 -17.43
C LEU A 208 -0.43 29.17 -17.33
N ALA A 209 -1.58 29.16 -18.01
CA ALA A 209 -2.47 28.00 -18.03
C ALA A 209 -1.82 26.79 -18.74
N ALA A 210 -1.17 27.00 -19.88
CA ALA A 210 -0.50 25.95 -20.63
C ALA A 210 0.69 25.34 -19.85
N ALA A 211 1.45 26.17 -19.11
CA ALA A 211 2.53 25.70 -18.24
C ALA A 211 2.05 24.77 -17.12
N LYS A 212 0.78 24.87 -16.74
CA LYS A 212 0.10 23.96 -15.78
C LYS A 212 -0.67 22.82 -16.45
N GLY A 213 -0.47 22.59 -17.75
CA GLY A 213 -1.03 21.47 -18.49
C GLY A 213 -2.41 21.70 -19.11
N CYS A 214 -2.90 22.95 -19.21
CA CYS A 214 -4.14 23.25 -19.91
C CYS A 214 -3.97 23.10 -21.43
N SER A 215 -4.47 22.01 -22.02
CA SER A 215 -4.39 21.74 -23.45
C SER A 215 -5.16 22.76 -24.30
N LYS A 216 -6.27 23.33 -23.77
CA LYS A 216 -7.04 24.38 -24.44
C LYS A 216 -6.23 25.67 -24.57
N ALA A 217 -5.48 26.03 -23.50
CA ALA A 217 -4.61 27.21 -23.55
C ALA A 217 -3.46 27.00 -24.55
N ALA A 218 -2.85 25.83 -24.60
CA ALA A 218 -1.81 25.50 -25.57
C ALA A 218 -2.33 25.59 -27.02
N ALA A 219 -3.56 25.15 -27.30
CA ALA A 219 -4.19 25.30 -28.59
C ALA A 219 -4.43 26.78 -28.96
N LYS A 220 -4.96 27.56 -27.99
CA LYS A 220 -5.20 29.01 -28.19
C LYS A 220 -3.90 29.77 -28.47
N LEU A 221 -2.80 29.45 -27.83
CA LEU A 221 -1.49 30.07 -28.10
C LEU A 221 -1.04 29.80 -29.53
N LYS A 222 -1.21 28.58 -30.06
CA LYS A 222 -0.90 28.27 -31.46
C LYS A 222 -1.75 29.08 -32.44
N ASP A 223 -3.06 29.24 -32.13
CA ASP A 223 -3.95 30.09 -32.96
C ASP A 223 -3.49 31.54 -32.97
N ILE A 224 -3.06 32.09 -31.81
CA ILE A 224 -2.56 33.45 -31.69
C ILE A 224 -1.24 33.62 -32.45
N GLU A 225 -0.29 32.67 -32.31
CA GLU A 225 0.99 32.70 -33.02
C GLU A 225 0.77 32.67 -34.54
N TYR A 226 -0.12 31.77 -34.99
CA TYR A 226 -0.48 31.71 -36.42
C TYR A 226 -1.05 33.01 -36.93
N ALA A 227 -1.95 33.68 -36.17
CA ALA A 227 -2.53 34.95 -36.55
C ALA A 227 -1.48 36.07 -36.58
N GLU A 228 -0.52 36.13 -35.62
CA GLU A 228 0.61 37.06 -35.59
C GLU A 228 1.52 36.89 -36.82
N ASP A 229 1.78 35.63 -37.23
CA ASP A 229 2.65 35.35 -38.40
C ASP A 229 1.96 35.73 -39.71
N MET A 230 0.65 35.42 -39.84
CA MET A 230 -0.12 35.86 -41.02
C MET A 230 -0.20 37.37 -41.14
N TYR A 231 -0.33 38.09 -40.02
CA TYR A 231 -0.32 39.56 -40.02
C TYR A 231 1.02 40.10 -40.53
N LYS A 232 2.16 39.59 -40.05
CA LYS A 232 3.51 39.98 -40.51
C LYS A 232 3.74 39.72 -41.98
N LEU A 233 3.20 38.62 -42.51
CA LEU A 233 3.32 38.27 -43.95
C LEU A 233 2.45 39.21 -44.82
N GLY A 234 1.32 39.72 -44.30
CA GLY A 234 0.46 40.63 -45.00
C GLY A 234 1.01 42.08 -45.08
N GLU A 235 1.97 42.41 -44.22
CA GLU A 235 2.62 43.74 -44.20
C GLU A 235 3.86 43.81 -45.13
N GLN A 236 4.30 42.71 -45.70
CA GLN A 236 5.40 42.64 -46.70
C GLN A 236 4.86 42.75 -48.12
#